data_2bc9009bd8bd46930ae9a7da92c2ff0c
#
_entry.id   2bc9009bd8bd46930ae9a7da92c2ff0c
#
_cell.length_a   1.000
_cell.length_b   1.000
_cell.length_c   1.000
_cell.angle_alpha   90.00
_cell.angle_beta   90.00
_cell.angle_gamma   90.00
#
_symmetry.space_group_name_H-M   'P 1'
#
loop_
_entity.id
_entity.type
_entity.pdbx_description
1 polymer ?
#
loop_
_entity_poly.entity_id
_entity_poly.type
_entity_poly.pdbx_seq_one_letter_code
_entity_poly.pdbx_strand_id
1 'polypeptide(L)'
;EGKEEVIRRLKNQGKVAMVGDGINDAPVLAGADVGAAMGSGADAAIEAADVVFMTSRLSALNESYNIARKTKKIAYENVVFALAVKVAVMVLGLCGIASMWLAVFADSGVAMLCVLNSIRVLYAKSLK
;
A
#
# COMPACT_ATOMS: atom_id res chain seq x y z
N GLU A 1 -7.14 24.36 -18.00
CA GLU A 1 -7.98 24.92 -16.89
C GLU A 1 -9.10 23.94 -16.47
N GLY A 2 -9.77 23.25 -17.40
CA GLY A 2 -10.88 22.38 -17.04
C GLY A 2 -10.58 21.16 -16.18
N LYS A 3 -9.42 20.52 -16.37
CA LYS A 3 -9.05 19.28 -15.62
C LYS A 3 -8.74 19.55 -14.15
N GLU A 4 -8.03 20.63 -13.84
CA GLU A 4 -7.70 21.04 -12.48
C GLU A 4 -8.94 21.42 -11.67
N GLU A 5 -9.87 22.13 -12.29
CA GLU A 5 -11.15 22.51 -11.69
C GLU A 5 -11.99 21.26 -11.33
N VAL A 6 -12.01 20.27 -12.23
CA VAL A 6 -12.69 18.98 -12.00
C VAL A 6 -12.07 18.25 -10.80
N ILE A 7 -10.74 18.17 -10.71
CA ILE A 7 -10.07 17.52 -9.57
C ILE A 7 -10.40 18.25 -8.26
N ARG A 8 -10.33 19.59 -8.25
CA ARG A 8 -10.66 20.38 -7.07
C ARG A 8 -12.10 20.13 -6.60
N ARG A 9 -13.04 20.01 -7.53
CA ARG A 9 -14.44 19.69 -7.24
C ARG A 9 -14.61 18.27 -6.70
N LEU A 10 -13.94 17.29 -7.29
CA LEU A 10 -13.98 15.90 -6.85
C LEU A 10 -13.32 15.70 -5.46
N LYS A 11 -12.27 16.43 -5.16
CA LYS A 11 -11.62 16.39 -3.83
C LYS A 11 -12.57 16.80 -2.70
N ASN A 12 -13.56 17.65 -2.97
CA ASN A 12 -14.58 17.99 -1.99
C ASN A 12 -15.56 16.84 -1.71
N GLN A 13 -15.63 15.84 -2.60
CA GLN A 13 -16.51 14.68 -2.47
C GLN A 13 -15.79 13.44 -1.95
N GLY A 14 -14.45 13.41 -2.04
CA GLY A 14 -13.64 12.28 -1.60
C GLY A 14 -12.21 12.35 -2.12
N LYS A 15 -11.43 11.30 -1.89
CA LYS A 15 -10.07 11.18 -2.42
C LYS A 15 -10.09 10.89 -3.90
N VAL A 16 -9.21 11.59 -4.65
CA VAL A 16 -9.15 11.55 -6.11
C VAL A 16 -7.83 10.92 -6.56
N ALA A 17 -7.93 9.90 -7.40
CA ALA A 17 -6.81 9.37 -8.17
C ALA A 17 -6.89 9.89 -9.62
N MET A 18 -5.79 10.41 -10.12
CA MET A 18 -5.66 10.86 -11.52
C MET A 18 -4.68 9.95 -12.26
N VAL A 19 -5.05 9.57 -13.47
CA VAL A 19 -4.17 8.81 -14.38
C VAL A 19 -3.95 9.64 -15.64
N GLY A 20 -2.70 9.82 -16.03
CA GLY A 20 -2.31 10.60 -17.20
C GLY A 20 -1.01 10.09 -17.84
N ASP A 21 -0.78 10.46 -19.09
CA ASP A 21 0.39 10.06 -19.87
C ASP A 21 1.11 11.24 -20.56
N GLY A 22 0.56 12.45 -20.46
CA GLY A 22 1.05 13.63 -21.16
C GLY A 22 1.68 14.70 -20.28
N ILE A 23 2.51 15.55 -20.90
CA ILE A 23 3.12 16.73 -20.25
C ILE A 23 2.05 17.66 -19.65
N ASN A 24 0.93 17.80 -20.34
CA ASN A 24 -0.18 18.65 -19.92
C ASN A 24 -0.92 18.10 -18.68
N ASP A 25 -0.69 16.86 -18.33
CA ASP A 25 -1.31 16.21 -17.16
C ASP A 25 -0.46 16.35 -15.89
N ALA A 26 0.81 16.75 -15.99
CA ALA A 26 1.71 16.90 -14.85
C ALA A 26 1.15 17.78 -13.71
N PRO A 27 0.61 18.99 -13.97
CA PRO A 27 0.02 19.81 -12.90
C PRO A 27 -1.22 19.14 -12.26
N VAL A 28 -1.96 18.41 -13.07
CA VAL A 28 -3.19 17.71 -12.66
C VAL A 28 -2.88 16.47 -11.84
N LEU A 29 -1.83 15.74 -12.20
CA LEU A 29 -1.30 14.59 -11.44
C LEU A 29 -0.80 15.05 -10.06
N ALA A 30 0.00 16.11 -10.01
CA ALA A 30 0.49 16.67 -8.75
C ALA A 30 -0.64 17.25 -7.87
N GLY A 31 -1.75 17.69 -8.48
CA GLY A 31 -2.92 18.21 -7.78
C GLY A 31 -3.85 17.14 -7.22
N ALA A 32 -3.77 15.88 -7.66
CA ALA A 32 -4.58 14.76 -7.17
C ALA A 32 -4.12 14.28 -5.78
N ASP A 33 -4.92 13.41 -5.12
CA ASP A 33 -4.47 12.73 -3.89
C ASP A 33 -3.51 11.56 -4.22
N VAL A 34 -3.67 10.99 -5.42
CA VAL A 34 -2.74 10.02 -6.00
C VAL A 34 -2.66 10.30 -7.50
N GLY A 35 -1.48 10.65 -7.97
CA GLY A 35 -1.16 10.81 -9.39
C GLY A 35 -0.50 9.54 -9.94
N ALA A 36 -1.01 9.00 -11.04
CA ALA A 36 -0.46 7.83 -11.71
C ALA A 36 -0.09 8.16 -13.16
N ALA A 37 1.18 8.01 -13.51
CA ALA A 37 1.67 8.15 -14.88
C ALA A 37 1.78 6.80 -15.58
N MET A 38 1.50 6.78 -16.88
CA MET A 38 1.73 5.62 -17.73
C MET A 38 3.18 5.61 -18.26
N GLY A 39 3.79 4.44 -18.37
CA GLY A 39 5.22 4.28 -18.68
C GLY A 39 5.66 4.77 -20.07
N SER A 40 4.72 5.05 -20.97
CA SER A 40 4.95 5.76 -22.22
C SER A 40 4.78 7.28 -22.11
N GLY A 41 4.50 7.78 -20.89
CA GLY A 41 4.26 9.18 -20.63
C GLY A 41 5.52 10.04 -20.74
N ALA A 42 5.32 11.34 -20.86
CA ALA A 42 6.40 12.31 -20.86
C ALA A 42 7.11 12.34 -19.49
N ASP A 43 8.41 12.62 -19.50
CA ASP A 43 9.24 12.70 -18.29
C ASP A 43 8.63 13.60 -17.21
N ALA A 44 8.04 14.73 -17.61
CA ALA A 44 7.36 15.65 -16.68
C ALA A 44 6.14 15.01 -15.98
N ALA A 45 5.39 14.13 -16.65
CA ALA A 45 4.27 13.41 -16.04
C ALA A 45 4.78 12.32 -15.09
N ILE A 46 5.87 11.66 -15.44
CA ILE A 46 6.52 10.65 -14.61
C ILE A 46 7.06 11.30 -13.33
N GLU A 47 7.71 12.46 -13.43
CA GLU A 47 8.26 13.17 -12.28
C GLU A 47 7.16 13.72 -11.34
N ALA A 48 6.00 14.07 -11.88
CA ALA A 48 4.87 14.61 -11.10
C ALA A 48 3.98 13.52 -10.48
N ALA A 49 4.19 12.24 -10.82
CA ALA A 49 3.34 11.14 -10.39
C ALA A 49 3.85 10.44 -9.13
N ASP A 50 2.92 10.00 -8.26
CA ASP A 50 3.23 9.15 -7.11
C ASP A 50 3.47 7.69 -7.52
N VAL A 51 2.86 7.25 -8.63
CA VAL A 51 2.96 5.89 -9.16
C VAL A 51 3.21 5.94 -10.67
N VAL A 52 4.15 5.13 -11.14
CA VAL A 52 4.44 4.98 -12.57
C VAL A 52 4.15 3.55 -13.02
N PHE A 53 3.25 3.41 -13.99
CA PHE A 53 2.97 2.13 -14.64
C PHE A 53 3.90 1.94 -15.83
N MET A 54 4.74 0.90 -15.79
CA MET A 54 5.69 0.59 -16.87
C MET A 54 5.01 0.11 -18.18
N THR A 55 3.69 -0.01 -18.16
CA THR A 55 2.88 -0.42 -19.33
C THR A 55 1.74 0.56 -19.55
N SER A 56 1.38 0.79 -20.81
CA SER A 56 0.28 1.67 -21.20
C SER A 56 -1.11 0.99 -21.12
N ARG A 57 -1.20 -0.16 -20.45
CA ARG A 57 -2.47 -0.88 -20.30
C ARG A 57 -3.24 -0.39 -19.08
N LEU A 58 -4.45 0.09 -19.30
CA LEU A 58 -5.37 0.49 -18.20
C LEU A 58 -5.71 -0.66 -17.25
N SER A 59 -5.61 -1.92 -17.70
CA SER A 59 -5.77 -3.09 -16.83
C SER A 59 -4.76 -3.15 -15.69
N ALA A 60 -3.55 -2.59 -15.89
CA ALA A 60 -2.53 -2.52 -14.86
C ALA A 60 -2.98 -1.70 -13.63
N LEU A 61 -3.83 -0.70 -13.83
CA LEU A 61 -4.42 0.09 -12.74
C LEU A 61 -5.32 -0.78 -11.86
N ASN A 62 -6.17 -1.60 -12.46
CA ASN A 62 -7.05 -2.51 -11.72
C ASN A 62 -6.26 -3.61 -11.00
N GLU A 63 -5.23 -4.15 -11.64
CA GLU A 63 -4.33 -5.12 -11.02
C GLU A 63 -3.61 -4.53 -9.81
N SER A 64 -3.07 -3.31 -9.93
CA SER A 64 -2.38 -2.64 -8.83
C SER A 64 -3.32 -2.31 -7.67
N TYR A 65 -4.56 -1.89 -7.95
CA TYR A 65 -5.57 -1.67 -6.92
C TYR A 65 -5.87 -2.95 -6.12
N ASN A 66 -6.03 -4.07 -6.82
CA ASN A 66 -6.26 -5.37 -6.17
C ASN A 66 -5.06 -5.83 -5.33
N ILE A 67 -3.84 -5.63 -5.84
CA ILE A 67 -2.60 -5.90 -5.08
C ILE A 67 -2.53 -5.00 -3.84
N ALA A 68 -2.79 -3.72 -3.98
CA ALA A 68 -2.78 -2.76 -2.88
C ALA A 68 -3.79 -3.11 -1.78
N ARG A 69 -5.01 -3.50 -2.15
CA ARG A 69 -6.02 -3.98 -1.19
C ARG A 69 -5.56 -5.22 -0.44
N LYS A 70 -4.97 -6.18 -1.15
CA LYS A 70 -4.45 -7.42 -0.55
C LYS A 70 -3.27 -7.13 0.37
N THR A 71 -2.35 -6.27 -0.06
CA THR A 71 -1.21 -5.80 0.75
C THR A 71 -1.68 -5.14 2.04
N LYS A 72 -2.64 -4.21 1.95
CA LYS A 72 -3.23 -3.55 3.11
C LYS A 72 -3.85 -4.54 4.08
N LYS A 73 -4.59 -5.54 3.58
CA LYS A 73 -5.20 -6.59 4.41
C LYS A 73 -4.14 -7.40 5.14
N ILE A 74 -3.10 -7.87 4.43
CA ILE A 74 -2.02 -8.67 5.02
C ILE A 74 -1.21 -7.84 6.03
N ALA A 75 -0.94 -6.57 5.73
CA ALA A 75 -0.27 -5.68 6.68
C ALA A 75 -1.08 -5.51 7.97
N TYR A 76 -2.39 -5.33 7.84
CA TYR A 76 -3.29 -5.22 9.00
C TYR A 76 -3.33 -6.52 9.82
N GLU A 77 -3.43 -7.68 9.15
CA GLU A 77 -3.37 -8.99 9.79
C GLU A 77 -2.07 -9.16 10.59
N ASN A 78 -0.93 -8.78 10.01
CA ASN A 78 0.37 -8.85 10.67
C ASN A 78 0.45 -7.93 11.90
N VAL A 79 -0.04 -6.71 11.80
CA VAL A 79 -0.04 -5.75 12.92
C VAL A 79 -0.92 -6.26 14.07
N VAL A 80 -2.13 -6.70 13.77
CA VAL A 80 -3.06 -7.22 14.79
C VAL A 80 -2.47 -8.47 15.45
N PHE A 81 -1.91 -9.39 14.68
CA PHE A 81 -1.27 -10.59 15.18
C PHE A 81 -0.09 -10.27 16.09
N ALA A 82 0.81 -9.38 15.66
CA ALA A 82 1.98 -8.99 16.43
C ALA A 82 1.59 -8.31 17.76
N LEU A 83 0.61 -7.42 17.74
CA LEU A 83 0.10 -6.76 18.94
C LEU A 83 -0.57 -7.77 19.90
N ALA A 84 -1.38 -8.69 19.39
CA ALA A 84 -2.04 -9.70 20.20
C ALA A 84 -1.03 -10.60 20.93
N VAL A 85 0.00 -11.10 20.24
CA VAL A 85 1.06 -11.90 20.87
C VAL A 85 1.84 -11.07 21.89
N LYS A 86 2.15 -9.82 21.59
CA LYS A 86 2.87 -8.92 22.48
C LYS A 86 2.10 -8.67 23.79
N VAL A 87 0.80 -8.41 23.68
CA VAL A 87 -0.08 -8.25 24.85
C VAL A 87 -0.17 -9.55 25.66
N ALA A 88 -0.30 -10.70 24.99
CA ALA A 88 -0.36 -12.01 25.67
C ALA A 88 0.93 -12.28 26.45
N VAL A 89 2.09 -12.06 25.85
CA VAL A 89 3.39 -12.26 26.54
C VAL A 89 3.55 -11.30 27.70
N MET A 90 3.11 -10.05 27.55
CA MET A 90 3.12 -9.06 28.63
C MET A 90 2.26 -9.49 29.84
N VAL A 91 1.05 -9.98 29.58
CA VAL A 91 0.15 -10.50 30.64
C VAL A 91 0.80 -11.72 31.33
N LEU A 92 1.37 -12.66 30.57
CA LEU A 92 2.09 -13.82 31.14
C LEU A 92 3.29 -13.37 31.97
N GLY A 93 3.99 -12.31 31.58
CA GLY A 93 5.07 -11.71 32.35
C GLY A 93 4.61 -11.14 33.70
N LEU A 94 3.47 -10.42 33.71
CA LEU A 94 2.87 -9.89 34.93
C LEU A 94 2.41 -11.02 35.88
N CYS A 95 1.98 -12.17 35.33
CA CYS A 95 1.65 -13.36 36.13
C CYS A 95 2.89 -14.12 36.65
N GLY A 96 4.11 -13.70 36.29
CA GLY A 96 5.36 -14.37 36.69
C GLY A 96 5.64 -15.68 35.94
N ILE A 97 4.88 -15.99 34.88
CA ILE A 97 5.00 -17.23 34.12
C ILE A 97 5.99 -17.07 32.96
N ALA A 98 6.07 -15.88 32.36
CA ALA A 98 6.94 -15.63 31.23
C ALA A 98 8.35 -15.23 31.67
N SER A 99 9.35 -15.95 31.17
CA SER A 99 10.75 -15.56 31.29
C SER A 99 11.14 -14.54 30.21
N MET A 100 12.24 -13.80 30.44
CA MET A 100 12.81 -12.88 29.45
C MET A 100 13.10 -13.57 28.11
N TRP A 101 13.57 -14.81 28.15
CA TRP A 101 13.84 -15.62 26.96
C TRP A 101 12.59 -15.91 26.15
N LEU A 102 11.47 -16.21 26.81
CA LEU A 102 10.19 -16.44 26.15
C LEU A 102 9.74 -15.17 25.40
N ALA A 103 9.91 -13.98 25.98
CA ALA A 103 9.58 -12.72 25.34
C ALA A 103 10.43 -12.47 24.08
N VAL A 104 11.74 -12.73 24.14
CA VAL A 104 12.65 -12.57 22.99
C VAL A 104 12.31 -13.55 21.87
N PHE A 105 12.05 -14.83 22.19
CA PHE A 105 11.68 -15.83 21.20
C PHE A 105 10.31 -15.54 20.57
N ALA A 106 9.35 -15.07 21.36
CA ALA A 106 8.04 -14.68 20.85
C ALA A 106 8.15 -13.51 19.87
N ASP A 107 8.92 -12.47 20.20
CA ASP A 107 9.09 -11.29 19.34
C ASP A 107 9.76 -11.65 17.99
N SER A 108 10.85 -12.43 18.05
CA SER A 108 11.55 -12.91 16.85
C SER A 108 10.68 -13.86 16.02
N GLY A 109 9.97 -14.78 16.67
CA GLY A 109 9.07 -15.73 15.99
C GLY A 109 7.91 -15.03 15.30
N VAL A 110 7.31 -14.03 15.93
CA VAL A 110 6.26 -13.21 15.34
C VAL A 110 6.77 -12.46 14.12
N ALA A 111 7.96 -11.86 14.20
CA ALA A 111 8.56 -11.16 13.07
C ALA A 111 8.75 -12.11 11.87
N MET A 112 9.27 -13.32 12.08
CA MET A 112 9.42 -14.34 11.02
C MET A 112 8.08 -14.73 10.41
N LEU A 113 7.06 -14.98 11.23
CA LEU A 113 5.72 -15.33 10.76
C LEU A 113 5.08 -14.20 9.96
N CYS A 114 5.24 -12.94 10.38
CA CYS A 114 4.78 -11.78 9.63
C CYS A 114 5.47 -11.65 8.27
N VAL A 115 6.78 -11.91 8.19
CA VAL A 115 7.52 -11.93 6.92
C VAL A 115 6.98 -13.03 6.00
N LEU A 116 6.81 -14.25 6.51
CA LEU A 116 6.26 -15.36 5.73
C LEU A 116 4.83 -15.07 5.24
N ASN A 117 4.00 -14.46 6.09
CA ASN A 117 2.65 -14.04 5.68
C ASN A 117 2.70 -12.96 4.59
N SER A 118 3.66 -12.04 4.66
CA SER A 118 3.84 -10.97 3.67
C SER A 118 4.24 -11.48 2.29
N ILE A 119 4.97 -12.60 2.21
CA ILE A 119 5.34 -13.25 0.94
C ILE A 119 4.10 -13.64 0.12
N ARG A 120 2.95 -13.87 0.76
CA ARG A 120 1.68 -14.15 0.08
C ARG A 120 1.24 -13.05 -0.90
N VAL A 121 1.74 -11.82 -0.73
CA VAL A 121 1.49 -10.73 -1.69
C VAL A 121 2.10 -11.03 -3.05
N LEU A 122 3.29 -11.64 -3.09
CA LEU A 122 3.99 -11.99 -4.33
C LEU A 122 3.20 -12.98 -5.19
N TYR A 123 2.48 -13.89 -4.54
CA TYR A 123 1.63 -14.88 -5.22
C TYR A 123 0.23 -14.33 -5.58
N ALA A 124 -0.07 -13.09 -5.18
CA ALA A 124 -1.34 -12.44 -5.51
C ALA A 124 -1.49 -12.12 -7.01
N LYS A 125 -0.39 -12.09 -7.75
CA LYS A 125 -0.35 -11.82 -9.20
C LYS A 125 -0.92 -12.97 -10.03
N SER A 126 -1.10 -14.15 -9.47
CA SER A 126 -1.46 -15.37 -10.22
C SER A 126 -2.97 -15.65 -10.30
N LEU A 127 -3.82 -14.73 -9.88
CA LEU A 127 -5.27 -14.89 -10.07
C LEU A 127 -5.74 -13.92 -11.15
N LYS A 128 -5.75 -14.45 -12.40
CA LYS A 128 -6.45 -13.87 -13.54
C LYS A 128 -7.94 -13.70 -13.24
#